data_86998ce30eaa46dea25000c56ba54f1c
#
_entry.id   86998ce30eaa46dea25000c56ba54f1c
#
_cell.length_a   1.000
_cell.length_b   1.000
_cell.length_c   1.000
_cell.angle_alpha   90.00
_cell.angle_beta   90.00
_cell.angle_gamma   90.00
#
_symmetry.space_group_name_H-M   'P 1'
#
loop_
_entity.id
_entity.type
_entity.pdbx_description
1 polymer ?
#
loop_
_entity_poly.entity_id
_entity_poly.type
_entity_poly.pdbx_seq_one_letter_code
_entity_poly.pdbx_strand_id
1 'polypeptide(L)'
;MSILDSNQSYTFSRYFELGFEASELAQEFGYSLTRKPLNLPQFPDELDRLGELRDRIEEVLPFVPLTNELARREILISRVVTELIHYTQAELRIEYSLKVSNWLQGNLDYLLRVNSVNQLLVIEAKYEDLTRGFTQLVAELVALDQWENATTVDQQPILIGV
;
A
#
# COMPACT_ATOMS: atom_id res chain seq x y z
N MET A 1 14.93 21.98 9.22
CA MET A 1 16.17 21.23 8.87
C MET A 1 15.72 19.95 8.22
N SER A 2 16.18 19.64 7.00
CA SER A 2 15.77 18.40 6.31
C SER A 2 16.22 17.18 7.11
N ILE A 3 15.35 16.16 7.22
CA ILE A 3 15.69 14.85 7.81
C ILE A 3 16.38 13.94 6.80
N LEU A 4 16.30 14.28 5.50
CA LEU A 4 16.92 13.53 4.42
C LEU A 4 18.21 14.19 3.95
N ASP A 5 19.22 13.37 3.63
CA ASP A 5 20.48 13.83 3.07
C ASP A 5 20.33 14.01 1.55
N SER A 6 20.60 15.23 1.06
CA SER A 6 20.52 15.57 -0.36
C SER A 6 21.46 14.76 -1.26
N ASN A 7 22.52 14.18 -0.68
CA ASN A 7 23.51 13.37 -1.42
C ASN A 7 23.18 11.87 -1.42
N GLN A 8 22.12 11.46 -0.71
CA GLN A 8 21.69 10.07 -0.63
C GLN A 8 20.45 9.81 -1.47
N SER A 9 20.28 8.54 -1.80
CA SER A 9 19.09 8.01 -2.47
C SER A 9 18.36 7.11 -1.48
N TYR A 10 17.03 7.23 -1.46
CA TYR A 10 16.18 6.48 -0.55
C TYR A 10 15.15 5.66 -1.35
N THR A 11 15.08 4.37 -1.03
CA THR A 11 14.00 3.50 -1.49
C THR A 11 12.88 3.48 -0.47
N PHE A 12 11.68 3.04 -0.86
CA PHE A 12 10.55 2.92 0.06
C PHE A 12 10.90 2.05 1.27
N SER A 13 11.53 0.89 1.05
CA SER A 13 11.98 0.00 2.13
C SER A 13 13.02 0.66 3.06
N ARG A 14 13.80 1.62 2.55
CA ARG A 14 14.77 2.33 3.38
C ARG A 14 14.10 3.19 4.45
N TYR A 15 12.92 3.73 4.20
CA TYR A 15 12.15 4.47 5.21
C TYR A 15 11.68 3.58 6.36
N PHE A 16 11.34 2.33 6.08
CA PHE A 16 11.08 1.33 7.12
C PHE A 16 12.31 1.10 8.00
N GLU A 17 13.49 0.95 7.40
CA GLU A 17 14.75 0.67 8.13
C GLU A 17 15.20 1.85 8.99
N LEU A 18 15.08 3.08 8.50
CA LEU A 18 15.55 4.28 9.18
C LEU A 18 14.70 4.66 10.40
N GLY A 19 13.44 4.21 10.46
CA GLY A 19 12.56 4.40 11.60
C GLY A 19 12.19 5.87 11.83
N PHE A 20 12.07 6.67 10.78
CA PHE A 20 11.49 8.01 10.86
C PHE A 20 10.03 7.93 11.33
N GLU A 21 9.60 8.96 12.04
CA GLU A 21 8.17 9.13 12.32
C GLU A 21 7.43 9.50 11.02
N ALA A 22 6.29 8.87 10.79
CA ALA A 22 5.48 9.10 9.59
C ALA A 22 5.10 10.59 9.40
N SER A 23 4.87 11.31 10.51
CA SER A 23 4.58 12.75 10.50
C SER A 23 5.77 13.60 10.07
N GLU A 24 6.98 13.25 10.49
CA GLU A 24 8.21 13.95 10.10
C GLU A 24 8.48 13.73 8.61
N LEU A 25 8.33 12.49 8.14
CA LEU A 25 8.50 12.17 6.73
C LEU A 25 7.46 12.87 5.85
N ALA A 26 6.20 12.89 6.26
CA ALA A 26 5.16 13.63 5.54
C ALA A 26 5.51 15.13 5.42
N GLN A 27 5.97 15.75 6.51
CA GLN A 27 6.37 17.15 6.53
C GLN A 27 7.58 17.44 5.64
N GLU A 28 8.55 16.53 5.57
CA GLU A 28 9.70 16.65 4.67
C GLU A 28 9.29 16.81 3.21
N PHE A 29 8.22 16.11 2.80
CA PHE A 29 7.65 16.20 1.46
C PHE A 29 6.56 17.27 1.29
N GLY A 30 6.31 18.09 2.30
CA GLY A 30 5.31 19.16 2.24
C GLY A 30 3.88 18.75 2.55
N TYR A 31 3.69 17.57 3.12
CA TYR A 31 2.38 17.04 3.54
C TYR A 31 2.21 17.14 5.06
N SER A 32 0.99 16.94 5.53
CA SER A 32 0.68 16.85 6.95
C SER A 32 0.00 15.52 7.26
N LEU A 33 0.27 14.95 8.44
CA LEU A 33 -0.35 13.72 8.91
C LEU A 33 -1.36 14.01 10.02
N THR A 34 -2.57 13.50 9.85
CA THR A 34 -3.63 13.58 10.87
C THR A 34 -4.18 12.19 11.15
N ARG A 35 -4.28 11.82 12.42
CA ARG A 35 -4.92 10.58 12.85
C ARG A 35 -6.37 10.86 13.23
N LYS A 36 -7.30 10.18 12.59
CA LYS A 36 -8.74 10.29 12.87
C LYS A 36 -9.48 9.00 12.51
N PRO A 37 -10.63 8.71 13.14
CA PRO A 37 -11.53 7.70 12.63
C PRO A 37 -11.97 8.03 11.21
N LEU A 38 -11.98 7.03 10.33
CA LEU A 38 -12.42 7.17 8.95
C LEU A 38 -13.77 6.48 8.76
N ASN A 39 -14.71 7.18 8.12
CA ASN A 39 -15.92 6.59 7.56
C ASN A 39 -15.64 6.28 6.09
N LEU A 40 -15.21 5.04 5.84
CA LEU A 40 -14.99 4.58 4.48
C LEU A 40 -16.31 4.11 3.86
N PRO A 41 -16.54 4.37 2.57
CA PRO A 41 -17.66 3.76 1.85
C PRO A 41 -17.58 2.25 1.96
N GLN A 42 -18.72 1.62 2.18
CA GLN A 42 -18.83 0.16 2.17
C GLN A 42 -19.36 -0.31 0.83
N PHE A 43 -18.90 -1.47 0.39
CA PHE A 43 -19.48 -2.13 -0.77
C PHE A 43 -20.96 -2.44 -0.48
N PRO A 44 -21.90 -1.99 -1.34
CA PRO A 44 -23.33 -2.05 -1.03
C PRO A 44 -23.92 -3.44 -1.18
N ASP A 45 -23.27 -4.31 -1.97
CA ASP A 45 -23.77 -5.62 -2.30
C ASP A 45 -23.16 -6.70 -1.37
N GLU A 46 -23.65 -7.93 -1.47
CA GLU A 46 -23.10 -9.07 -0.77
C GLU A 46 -21.77 -9.49 -1.39
N LEU A 47 -20.78 -9.78 -0.54
CA LEU A 47 -19.53 -10.40 -0.94
C LEU A 47 -19.73 -11.92 -1.03
N ASP A 48 -20.33 -12.39 -2.12
CA ASP A 48 -20.76 -13.77 -2.33
C ASP A 48 -19.66 -14.82 -2.19
N ARG A 49 -18.37 -14.44 -2.42
CA ARG A 49 -17.22 -15.34 -2.34
C ARG A 49 -16.41 -15.21 -1.03
N LEU A 50 -16.83 -14.36 -0.09
CA LEU A 50 -16.13 -14.15 1.17
C LEU A 50 -16.05 -15.43 2.01
N GLY A 51 -17.12 -16.22 2.03
CA GLY A 51 -17.14 -17.54 2.71
C GLY A 51 -16.10 -18.49 2.14
N GLU A 52 -16.04 -18.64 0.84
CA GLU A 52 -15.05 -19.49 0.17
C GLU A 52 -13.62 -19.01 0.38
N LEU A 53 -13.39 -17.70 0.37
CA LEU A 53 -12.07 -17.13 0.64
C LEU A 53 -11.60 -17.51 2.06
N ARG A 54 -12.49 -17.34 3.05
CA ARG A 54 -12.18 -17.71 4.43
C ARG A 54 -11.88 -19.20 4.56
N ASP A 55 -12.74 -20.05 4.04
CA ASP A 55 -12.58 -21.51 4.12
C ASP A 55 -11.26 -21.97 3.50
N ARG A 56 -10.88 -21.41 2.34
CA ARG A 56 -9.59 -21.71 1.69
C ARG A 56 -8.36 -21.23 2.49
N ILE A 57 -8.49 -20.13 3.21
CA ILE A 57 -7.42 -19.65 4.10
C ILE A 57 -7.33 -20.55 5.34
N GLU A 58 -8.46 -20.82 6.00
CA GLU A 58 -8.52 -21.65 7.21
C GLU A 58 -8.04 -23.08 6.98
N GLU A 59 -8.32 -23.66 5.79
CA GLU A 59 -7.84 -25.00 5.43
C GLU A 59 -6.30 -25.09 5.38
N VAL A 60 -5.63 -24.04 4.94
CA VAL A 60 -4.18 -24.05 4.71
C VAL A 60 -3.40 -23.59 5.96
N LEU A 61 -3.96 -22.71 6.77
CA LEU A 61 -3.30 -22.11 7.93
C LEU A 61 -2.62 -23.13 8.89
N PRO A 62 -3.23 -24.29 9.23
CA PRO A 62 -2.60 -25.26 10.13
C PRO A 62 -1.29 -25.87 9.58
N PHE A 63 -1.07 -25.79 8.27
CA PHE A 63 0.06 -26.44 7.59
C PHE A 63 1.18 -25.45 7.18
N VAL A 64 0.97 -24.15 7.35
CA VAL A 64 1.92 -23.12 6.94
C VAL A 64 2.32 -22.23 8.10
N PRO A 65 3.57 -22.34 8.59
CA PRO A 65 4.09 -21.40 9.57
C PRO A 65 4.19 -19.99 8.97
N LEU A 66 3.41 -19.05 9.48
CA LEU A 66 3.44 -17.63 9.05
C LEU A 66 4.57 -16.87 9.76
N THR A 67 5.80 -17.33 9.62
CA THR A 67 6.97 -16.84 10.37
C THR A 67 7.73 -15.69 9.72
N ASN A 68 7.34 -15.29 8.52
CA ASN A 68 7.95 -14.17 7.81
C ASN A 68 6.93 -13.45 6.93
N GLU A 69 7.34 -12.30 6.41
CA GLU A 69 6.52 -11.44 5.56
C GLU A 69 6.06 -12.16 4.28
N LEU A 70 6.97 -12.89 3.62
CA LEU A 70 6.67 -13.61 2.39
C LEU A 70 5.56 -14.66 2.60
N ALA A 71 5.65 -15.46 3.65
CA ALA A 71 4.63 -16.46 3.95
C ALA A 71 3.24 -15.83 4.20
N ARG A 72 3.19 -14.70 4.92
CA ARG A 72 1.93 -13.97 5.14
C ARG A 72 1.41 -13.35 3.84
N ARG A 73 2.29 -12.78 3.04
CA ARG A 73 1.94 -12.18 1.76
C ARG A 73 1.33 -13.23 0.82
N GLU A 74 1.96 -14.39 0.69
CA GLU A 74 1.50 -15.45 -0.21
C GLU A 74 0.22 -16.17 0.27
N ILE A 75 0.09 -16.41 1.56
CA ILE A 75 -1.01 -17.23 2.08
C ILE A 75 -2.24 -16.39 2.46
N LEU A 76 -2.05 -15.17 2.93
CA LEU A 76 -3.15 -14.32 3.40
C LEU A 76 -3.42 -13.16 2.44
N ILE A 77 -2.43 -12.28 2.25
CA ILE A 77 -2.65 -11.00 1.58
C ILE A 77 -2.94 -11.20 0.10
N SER A 78 -2.17 -12.05 -0.60
CA SER A 78 -2.37 -12.31 -2.03
C SER A 78 -3.77 -12.86 -2.34
N ARG A 79 -4.32 -13.70 -1.46
CA ARG A 79 -5.66 -14.25 -1.61
C ARG A 79 -6.74 -13.18 -1.48
N VAL A 80 -6.61 -12.27 -0.51
CA VAL A 80 -7.51 -11.13 -0.36
C VAL A 80 -7.39 -10.19 -1.56
N VAL A 81 -6.16 -9.87 -1.99
CA VAL A 81 -5.91 -9.00 -3.15
C VAL A 81 -6.50 -9.58 -4.43
N THR A 82 -6.34 -10.89 -4.67
CA THR A 82 -6.92 -11.54 -5.84
C THR A 82 -8.45 -11.57 -5.79
N GLU A 83 -9.03 -11.68 -4.60
CA GLU A 83 -10.48 -11.62 -4.45
C GLU A 83 -11.01 -10.20 -4.71
N LEU A 84 -10.27 -9.15 -4.33
CA LEU A 84 -10.63 -7.77 -4.69
C LEU A 84 -10.72 -7.56 -6.20
N ILE A 85 -9.89 -8.23 -7.00
CA ILE A 85 -9.95 -8.15 -8.46
C ILE A 85 -11.29 -8.69 -8.98
N HIS A 86 -11.82 -9.76 -8.37
CA HIS A 86 -13.12 -10.30 -8.75
C HIS A 86 -14.23 -9.22 -8.66
N TYR A 87 -14.24 -8.45 -7.59
CA TYR A 87 -15.28 -7.43 -7.37
C TYR A 87 -15.00 -6.12 -8.11
N THR A 88 -13.74 -5.75 -8.31
CA THR A 88 -13.36 -4.42 -8.82
C THR A 88 -12.93 -4.43 -10.28
N GLN A 89 -12.57 -5.59 -10.83
CA GLN A 89 -11.93 -5.74 -12.16
C GLN A 89 -10.69 -4.85 -12.30
N ALA A 90 -9.99 -4.59 -11.19
CA ALA A 90 -8.79 -3.78 -11.18
C ALA A 90 -7.63 -4.50 -11.85
N GLU A 91 -6.79 -3.74 -12.54
CA GLU A 91 -5.47 -4.20 -12.95
C GLU A 91 -4.58 -4.31 -11.70
N LEU A 92 -3.99 -5.48 -11.48
CA LEU A 92 -3.05 -5.72 -10.40
C LEU A 92 -1.63 -5.74 -10.93
N ARG A 93 -0.75 -4.97 -10.28
CA ARG A 93 0.69 -5.03 -10.47
C ARG A 93 1.35 -5.41 -9.15
N ILE A 94 2.23 -6.41 -9.19
CA ILE A 94 2.97 -6.93 -8.04
C ILE A 94 4.42 -6.50 -8.18
N GLU A 95 5.05 -6.10 -7.09
CA GLU A 95 6.44 -5.59 -7.08
C GLU A 95 6.64 -4.46 -8.12
N TYR A 96 5.67 -3.56 -8.21
CA TYR A 96 5.70 -2.52 -9.23
C TYR A 96 6.76 -1.48 -8.92
N SER A 97 7.76 -1.38 -9.79
CA SER A 97 8.84 -0.40 -9.63
C SER A 97 8.35 1.01 -9.96
N LEU A 98 8.43 1.90 -9.00
CA LEU A 98 8.08 3.31 -9.11
C LEU A 98 9.31 4.18 -8.81
N LYS A 99 9.55 5.18 -9.65
CA LYS A 99 10.60 6.18 -9.44
C LYS A 99 10.08 7.57 -9.80
N VAL A 100 10.01 8.42 -8.81
CA VAL A 100 9.62 9.84 -8.94
C VAL A 100 10.86 10.73 -8.73
N SER A 101 11.67 10.42 -7.72
CA SER A 101 12.89 11.16 -7.42
C SER A 101 13.94 10.23 -6.79
N ASN A 102 15.11 10.78 -6.44
CA ASN A 102 16.11 10.03 -5.67
C ASN A 102 15.64 9.68 -4.26
N TRP A 103 14.65 10.38 -3.74
CA TRP A 103 14.07 10.14 -2.42
C TRP A 103 12.76 9.37 -2.44
N LEU A 104 12.13 9.26 -3.61
CA LEU A 104 10.85 8.59 -3.79
C LEU A 104 10.97 7.56 -4.91
N GLN A 105 11.44 6.37 -4.57
CA GLN A 105 11.62 5.25 -5.50
C GLN A 105 11.62 3.91 -4.77
N GLY A 106 11.33 2.85 -5.50
CA GLY A 106 11.32 1.48 -4.98
C GLY A 106 10.21 0.66 -5.60
N ASN A 107 9.95 -0.49 -5.01
CA ASN A 107 8.86 -1.36 -5.43
C ASN A 107 7.68 -1.20 -4.48
N LEU A 108 6.48 -1.16 -5.05
CA LEU A 108 5.21 -1.28 -4.35
C LEU A 108 4.84 -2.77 -4.31
N ASP A 109 4.50 -3.31 -3.15
CA ASP A 109 4.12 -4.73 -3.04
C ASP A 109 2.94 -5.06 -3.96
N TYR A 110 1.87 -4.28 -3.85
CA TYR A 110 0.71 -4.39 -4.74
C TYR A 110 0.19 -3.01 -5.12
N LEU A 111 0.03 -2.78 -6.40
CA LEU A 111 -0.64 -1.61 -6.96
C LEU A 111 -1.88 -2.06 -7.73
N LEU A 112 -3.06 -1.65 -7.30
CA LEU A 112 -4.31 -1.89 -8.01
C LEU A 112 -4.75 -0.62 -8.72
N ARG A 113 -5.16 -0.76 -9.97
CA ARG A 113 -5.70 0.31 -10.80
C ARG A 113 -7.08 -0.05 -11.28
N VAL A 114 -8.08 0.69 -10.85
CA VAL A 114 -9.45 0.52 -11.34
C VAL A 114 -9.63 1.35 -12.60
N ASN A 115 -9.51 0.73 -13.76
CA ASN A 115 -9.47 1.41 -15.06
C ASN A 115 -10.74 2.21 -15.38
N SER A 116 -11.92 1.74 -14.93
CA SER A 116 -13.21 2.41 -15.17
C SER A 116 -13.32 3.80 -14.53
N VAL A 117 -12.62 4.00 -13.42
CA VAL A 117 -12.60 5.25 -12.63
C VAL A 117 -11.19 5.82 -12.48
N ASN A 118 -10.21 5.18 -13.08
CA ASN A 118 -8.79 5.54 -13.02
C ASN A 118 -8.26 5.78 -11.59
N GLN A 119 -8.74 4.98 -10.63
CA GLN A 119 -8.32 5.07 -9.23
C GLN A 119 -7.18 4.11 -8.91
N LEU A 120 -6.28 4.55 -8.05
CA LEU A 120 -5.14 3.78 -7.57
C LEU A 120 -5.32 3.42 -6.09
N LEU A 121 -4.94 2.19 -5.76
CA LEU A 121 -4.83 1.69 -4.39
C LEU A 121 -3.49 1.02 -4.24
N VAL A 122 -2.71 1.39 -3.23
CA VAL A 122 -1.48 0.69 -2.86
C VAL A 122 -1.71 -0.16 -1.61
N ILE A 123 -1.14 -1.36 -1.61
CA ILE A 123 -1.15 -2.26 -0.46
C ILE A 123 0.30 -2.61 -0.14
N GLU A 124 0.71 -2.27 1.07
CA GLU A 124 2.03 -2.61 1.61
C GLU A 124 1.90 -3.74 2.62
N ALA A 125 2.59 -4.84 2.37
CA ALA A 125 2.55 -6.02 3.22
C ALA A 125 3.63 -5.95 4.29
N LYS A 126 3.29 -6.10 5.56
CA LYS A 126 4.25 -6.15 6.67
C LYS A 126 3.98 -7.33 7.62
N TYR A 127 5.08 -7.91 8.09
CA TYR A 127 5.04 -8.98 9.09
C TYR A 127 4.97 -8.41 10.52
N GLU A 128 5.83 -7.45 10.81
CA GLU A 128 6.01 -6.82 12.12
C GLU A 128 6.15 -5.31 11.96
N ASP A 129 6.10 -4.58 13.06
CA ASP A 129 6.33 -3.13 13.13
C ASP A 129 5.46 -2.32 12.14
N LEU A 130 4.16 -2.37 12.39
CA LEU A 130 3.18 -1.60 11.61
C LEU A 130 3.46 -0.08 11.62
N THR A 131 4.11 0.44 12.67
CA THR A 131 4.47 1.87 12.74
C THR A 131 5.48 2.23 11.66
N ARG A 132 6.53 1.42 11.51
CA ARG A 132 7.52 1.62 10.43
C ARG A 132 6.95 1.30 9.05
N GLY A 133 6.10 0.26 8.95
CA GLY A 133 5.38 -0.05 7.73
C GLY A 133 4.50 1.13 7.29
N PHE A 134 3.86 1.79 8.22
CA PHE A 134 3.07 2.99 7.95
C PHE A 134 3.93 4.17 7.46
N THR A 135 5.17 4.33 7.96
CA THR A 135 6.12 5.34 7.45
C THR A 135 6.51 5.06 6.00
N GLN A 136 6.78 3.79 5.66
CA GLN A 136 7.01 3.38 4.27
C GLN A 136 5.81 3.68 3.38
N LEU A 137 4.61 3.31 3.81
CA LEU A 137 3.37 3.56 3.08
C LEU A 137 3.13 5.06 2.83
N VAL A 138 3.51 5.93 3.77
CA VAL A 138 3.47 7.40 3.56
C VAL A 138 4.37 7.81 2.39
N ALA A 139 5.60 7.29 2.30
CA ALA A 139 6.49 7.59 1.18
C ALA A 139 5.92 7.11 -0.16
N GLU A 140 5.29 5.94 -0.18
CA GLU A 140 4.63 5.38 -1.36
C GLU A 140 3.45 6.21 -1.82
N LEU A 141 2.59 6.65 -0.89
CA LEU A 141 1.46 7.53 -1.20
C LEU A 141 1.92 8.90 -1.70
N VAL A 142 2.95 9.49 -1.09
CA VAL A 142 3.57 10.74 -1.58
C VAL A 142 4.15 10.54 -2.99
N ALA A 143 4.81 9.42 -3.24
CA ALA A 143 5.34 9.11 -4.56
C ALA A 143 4.23 8.96 -5.60
N LEU A 144 3.14 8.28 -5.26
CA LEU A 144 1.98 8.13 -6.15
C LEU A 144 1.30 9.47 -6.45
N ASP A 145 1.20 10.37 -5.47
CA ASP A 145 0.64 11.71 -5.68
C ASP A 145 1.52 12.58 -6.61
N GLN A 146 2.85 12.41 -6.54
CA GLN A 146 3.82 13.14 -7.36
C GLN A 146 4.19 12.44 -8.67
N TRP A 147 3.62 11.26 -8.93
CA TRP A 147 3.94 10.49 -10.11
C TRP A 147 3.37 11.13 -11.38
N GLU A 148 4.15 11.20 -12.45
CA GLU A 148 3.72 11.80 -13.73
C GLU A 148 2.49 11.12 -14.37
N ASN A 149 2.26 9.83 -14.06
CA ASN A 149 1.10 9.07 -14.51
C ASN A 149 0.00 8.97 -13.43
N ALA A 150 0.10 9.77 -12.37
CA ALA A 150 -0.93 9.83 -11.35
C ALA A 150 -2.26 10.34 -11.96
N THR A 151 -3.34 9.90 -11.35
CA THR A 151 -4.66 10.50 -11.61
C THR A 151 -4.69 11.94 -11.10
N THR A 152 -5.41 12.79 -11.81
CA THR A 152 -5.59 14.17 -11.34
C THR A 152 -6.43 14.20 -10.05
N VAL A 153 -6.24 15.23 -9.23
CA VAL A 153 -7.02 15.42 -8.00
C VAL A 153 -8.52 15.42 -8.25
N ASP A 154 -8.96 15.92 -9.40
CA ASP A 154 -10.38 15.93 -9.79
C ASP A 154 -10.93 14.51 -10.06
N GLN A 155 -10.09 13.60 -10.53
CA GLN A 155 -10.46 12.22 -10.82
C GLN A 155 -10.32 11.32 -9.59
N GLN A 156 -9.31 11.55 -8.78
CA GLN A 156 -9.07 10.82 -7.53
C GLN A 156 -8.60 11.79 -6.43
N PRO A 157 -9.53 12.42 -5.71
CA PRO A 157 -9.19 13.35 -4.64
C PRO A 157 -8.56 12.67 -3.42
N ILE A 158 -8.64 11.36 -3.31
CA ILE A 158 -8.11 10.57 -2.19
C ILE A 158 -7.33 9.37 -2.74
N LEU A 159 -6.03 9.31 -2.49
CA LEU A 159 -5.23 8.10 -2.63
C LEU A 159 -5.41 7.22 -1.40
N ILE A 160 -5.58 5.92 -1.62
CA ILE A 160 -5.76 4.95 -0.54
C ILE A 160 -4.53 4.06 -0.46
N GLY A 161 -4.00 3.91 0.75
CA GLY A 161 -2.96 2.94 1.08
C GLY A 161 -3.39 2.08 2.28
N VAL A 162 -3.05 0.81 2.24
CA VAL A 162 -3.40 -0.18 3.25
C VAL A 162 -2.18 -0.99 3.65
#